data_5427e13a62a96a9348cf726d53c217a8
#
_entry.id   5427e13a62a96a9348cf726d53c217a8
#
_cell.length_a   1.000
_cell.length_b   1.000
_cell.length_c   1.000
_cell.angle_alpha   90.00
_cell.angle_beta   90.00
_cell.angle_gamma   90.00
#
_symmetry.space_group_name_H-M   'P 1'
#
loop_
_entity.id
_entity.type
_entity.pdbx_description
1 polymer ?
#
loop_
_entity_poly.entity_id
_entity_poly.type
_entity_poly.pdbx_seq_one_letter_code
_entity_poly.pdbx_strand_id
1 'polypeptide(L)'
;MKQNKFFKFSVVALSIVLIACSGGTEAGCPETDGRSLNVVVTTPMMGEFVSQVAGDNVNLTILMPPEADPHTYEPAPQDAGLIADADLVFYTGLKYEPAAVVKLLENSACSQEI
;
A
#
# COMPACT_ATOMS: atom_id res chain seq x y z
N MET A 1 -9.23 20.52 -58.87
CA MET A 1 -9.74 20.54 -57.49
C MET A 1 -10.08 19.13 -57.04
N LYS A 2 -9.08 18.26 -56.82
CA LYS A 2 -9.27 16.85 -56.39
C LYS A 2 -8.22 16.41 -55.37
N GLN A 3 -7.79 17.28 -54.46
CA GLN A 3 -6.69 16.94 -53.49
C GLN A 3 -7.08 16.94 -52.03
N ASN A 4 -8.32 17.21 -51.64
CA ASN A 4 -8.65 17.37 -50.20
C ASN A 4 -9.20 16.12 -49.50
N LYS A 5 -9.43 15.02 -50.20
CA LYS A 5 -9.97 13.80 -49.60
C LYS A 5 -8.88 12.90 -48.96
N PHE A 6 -7.70 12.86 -49.60
CA PHE A 6 -6.59 12.06 -49.07
C PHE A 6 -5.94 12.66 -47.80
N PHE A 7 -5.91 13.99 -47.72
CA PHE A 7 -5.34 14.69 -46.58
C PHE A 7 -6.20 14.57 -45.32
N LYS A 8 -7.52 14.54 -45.46
CA LYS A 8 -8.44 14.35 -44.34
C LYS A 8 -8.40 12.92 -43.76
N PHE A 9 -8.15 11.90 -44.60
CA PHE A 9 -8.02 10.51 -44.14
C PHE A 9 -6.70 10.27 -43.41
N SER A 10 -5.63 10.95 -43.79
CA SER A 10 -4.32 10.83 -43.14
C SER A 10 -4.28 11.45 -41.75
N VAL A 11 -5.01 12.54 -41.51
CA VAL A 11 -5.08 13.21 -40.22
C VAL A 11 -5.95 12.41 -39.24
N VAL A 12 -7.01 11.76 -39.69
CA VAL A 12 -7.85 10.89 -38.82
C VAL A 12 -7.15 9.59 -38.47
N ALA A 13 -6.35 9.02 -39.37
CA ALA A 13 -5.58 7.82 -39.11
C ALA A 13 -4.43 8.06 -38.09
N LEU A 14 -3.87 9.27 -38.06
CA LEU A 14 -2.79 9.63 -37.12
C LEU A 14 -3.31 9.90 -35.72
N SER A 15 -4.58 10.26 -35.55
CA SER A 15 -5.19 10.54 -34.23
C SER A 15 -5.56 9.26 -33.41
N ILE A 16 -5.59 8.10 -34.06
CA ILE A 16 -6.00 6.83 -33.42
C ILE A 16 -4.81 6.09 -32.75
N VAL A 17 -3.56 6.46 -33.08
CA VAL A 17 -2.35 5.76 -32.57
C VAL A 17 -1.89 6.25 -31.21
N LEU A 18 -2.47 7.33 -30.65
CA LEU A 18 -2.02 7.93 -29.37
C LEU A 18 -2.78 7.45 -28.11
N ILE A 19 -3.66 6.44 -28.21
CA ILE A 19 -4.44 5.95 -27.05
C ILE A 19 -3.95 4.59 -26.54
N ALA A 20 -2.82 4.08 -27.02
CA ALA A 20 -2.33 2.74 -26.69
C ALA A 20 -1.16 2.69 -25.69
N CYS A 21 -1.03 3.67 -24.79
CA CYS A 21 -0.06 3.62 -23.70
C CYS A 21 -0.68 4.12 -22.39
N SER A 22 -1.70 3.40 -21.89
CA SER A 22 -2.17 3.56 -20.53
C SER A 22 -2.57 2.18 -19.97
N GLY A 23 -1.64 1.26 -19.99
CA GLY A 23 -1.76 -0.05 -19.41
C GLY A 23 -0.47 -0.38 -18.64
N GLY A 24 -0.05 0.51 -17.75
CA GLY A 24 0.84 0.15 -16.66
C GLY A 24 -0.01 -0.67 -15.69
N THR A 25 0.15 -1.99 -15.67
CA THR A 25 -0.20 -2.78 -14.50
C THR A 25 0.83 -2.41 -13.43
N GLU A 26 0.62 -1.28 -12.77
CA GLU A 26 1.20 -1.07 -11.47
C GLU A 26 0.65 -2.19 -10.61
N ALA A 27 1.53 -2.96 -9.97
CA ALA A 27 1.14 -3.83 -8.86
C ALA A 27 0.62 -2.88 -7.78
N GLY A 28 -0.64 -2.47 -7.94
CA GLY A 28 -1.29 -1.50 -7.09
C GLY A 28 -1.50 -2.09 -5.71
N CYS A 29 -1.31 -1.26 -4.71
CA CYS A 29 -1.77 -1.54 -3.37
C CYS A 29 -3.27 -1.84 -3.39
N PRO A 30 -3.82 -2.61 -2.44
CA PRO A 30 -5.23 -2.95 -2.40
C PRO A 30 -6.11 -1.68 -2.48
N GLU A 31 -7.02 -1.64 -3.43
CA GLU A 31 -8.01 -0.56 -3.53
C GLU A 31 -8.99 -0.67 -2.37
N THR A 32 -9.28 0.44 -1.71
CA THR A 32 -10.14 0.43 -0.51
C THR A 32 -11.62 0.29 -0.81
N ASP A 33 -12.05 0.61 -2.01
CA ASP A 33 -13.41 0.46 -2.59
C ASP A 33 -14.57 0.53 -1.56
N GLY A 34 -14.50 1.47 -0.62
CA GLY A 34 -15.53 1.71 0.39
C GLY A 34 -15.59 0.68 1.55
N ARG A 35 -14.67 -0.28 1.61
CA ARG A 35 -14.52 -1.19 2.77
C ARG A 35 -13.78 -0.53 3.91
N SER A 36 -13.87 -1.09 5.12
CA SER A 36 -13.02 -0.69 6.24
C SER A 36 -11.55 -0.95 5.90
N LEU A 37 -10.67 0.00 6.23
CA LEU A 37 -9.23 -0.13 6.02
C LEU A 37 -8.63 -1.21 6.91
N ASN A 38 -7.76 -2.04 6.36
CA ASN A 38 -6.90 -2.93 7.13
C ASN A 38 -5.68 -2.14 7.58
N VAL A 39 -5.56 -1.91 8.87
CA VAL A 39 -4.45 -1.16 9.46
C VAL A 39 -3.61 -2.09 10.30
N VAL A 40 -2.32 -2.14 10.01
CA VAL A 40 -1.34 -2.89 10.80
C VAL A 40 -0.48 -1.93 11.59
N VAL A 41 -0.26 -2.22 12.85
CA VAL A 41 0.66 -1.48 13.72
C VAL A 41 1.66 -2.42 14.37
N THR A 42 2.88 -1.95 14.60
CA THR A 42 3.94 -2.79 15.18
C THR A 42 3.73 -3.05 16.67
N THR A 43 3.31 -2.03 17.42
CA THR A 43 3.29 -2.07 18.89
C THR A 43 1.88 -1.84 19.46
N PRO A 44 1.59 -2.36 20.67
CA PRO A 44 0.33 -2.10 21.36
C PRO A 44 0.08 -0.61 21.63
N MET A 45 1.14 0.15 21.90
CA MET A 45 1.04 1.62 22.09
C MET A 45 0.53 2.32 20.84
N MET A 46 1.05 1.96 19.66
CA MET A 46 0.53 2.48 18.39
C MET A 46 -0.90 2.03 18.13
N GLY A 47 -1.22 0.79 18.50
CA GLY A 47 -2.59 0.26 18.41
C GLY A 47 -3.58 1.08 19.22
N GLU A 48 -3.21 1.45 20.43
CA GLU A 48 -4.05 2.32 21.28
C GLU A 48 -4.29 3.69 20.63
N PHE A 49 -3.26 4.33 20.07
CA PHE A 49 -3.42 5.61 19.37
C PHE A 49 -4.33 5.49 18.16
N VAL A 50 -4.13 4.47 17.33
CA VAL A 50 -4.95 4.25 16.14
C VAL A 50 -6.40 3.96 16.54
N SER A 51 -6.65 3.14 17.56
CA SER A 51 -8.00 2.81 18.01
C SER A 51 -8.75 4.03 18.54
N GLN A 52 -8.06 4.93 19.25
CA GLN A 52 -8.68 6.17 19.75
C GLN A 52 -9.03 7.16 18.63
N VAL A 53 -8.26 7.18 17.54
CA VAL A 53 -8.50 8.10 16.42
C VAL A 53 -9.50 7.52 15.43
N ALA A 54 -9.36 6.26 15.06
CA ALA A 54 -10.15 5.63 14.01
C ALA A 54 -11.41 4.92 14.54
N GLY A 55 -11.43 4.52 15.81
CA GLY A 55 -12.53 3.75 16.40
C GLY A 55 -12.79 2.47 15.61
N ASP A 56 -14.06 2.19 15.36
CA ASP A 56 -14.54 1.00 14.64
C ASP A 56 -14.48 1.14 13.09
N ASN A 57 -13.89 2.23 12.58
CA ASN A 57 -13.84 2.47 11.13
C ASN A 57 -12.71 1.73 10.42
N VAL A 58 -11.84 1.06 11.16
CA VAL A 58 -10.70 0.30 10.62
C VAL A 58 -10.64 -1.11 11.20
N ASN A 59 -10.06 -2.03 10.45
CA ASN A 59 -9.68 -3.36 10.93
C ASN A 59 -8.24 -3.27 11.45
N LEU A 60 -8.06 -3.11 12.75
CA LEU A 60 -6.75 -2.92 13.37
C LEU A 60 -6.10 -4.26 13.73
N THR A 61 -4.87 -4.46 13.30
CA THR A 61 -4.02 -5.60 13.67
C THR A 61 -2.75 -5.09 14.35
N ILE A 62 -2.41 -5.64 15.50
CA ILE A 62 -1.18 -5.34 16.26
C ILE A 62 -0.25 -6.54 16.09
N LEU A 63 0.97 -6.34 15.59
CA LEU A 63 1.93 -7.40 15.35
C LEU A 63 2.54 -7.93 16.66
N MET A 64 3.00 -7.03 17.52
CA MET A 64 3.66 -7.41 18.76
C MET A 64 2.62 -7.65 19.88
N PRO A 65 2.64 -8.80 20.56
CA PRO A 65 1.81 -9.00 21.75
C PRO A 65 2.20 -8.02 22.88
N PRO A 66 1.28 -7.72 23.81
CA PRO A 66 1.51 -6.70 24.85
C PRO A 66 2.71 -6.96 25.74
N GLU A 67 3.08 -8.22 25.94
CA GLU A 67 4.22 -8.65 26.76
C GLU A 67 5.54 -8.75 26.02
N ALA A 68 5.55 -8.52 24.69
CA ALA A 68 6.78 -8.58 23.89
C ALA A 68 7.67 -7.38 24.17
N ASP A 69 8.96 -7.63 24.24
CA ASP A 69 9.97 -6.57 24.23
C ASP A 69 10.14 -6.07 22.78
N PRO A 70 9.79 -4.81 22.49
CA PRO A 70 9.84 -4.28 21.13
C PRO A 70 11.27 -4.23 20.55
N HIS A 71 12.31 -4.29 21.36
CA HIS A 71 13.70 -4.27 20.90
C HIS A 71 14.22 -5.64 20.47
N THR A 72 13.59 -6.71 20.94
CA THR A 72 14.01 -8.09 20.70
C THR A 72 12.95 -8.94 19.99
N TYR A 73 11.81 -8.35 19.63
CA TYR A 73 10.74 -9.05 18.95
C TYR A 73 11.20 -9.62 17.61
N GLU A 74 10.93 -10.90 17.38
CA GLU A 74 11.14 -11.56 16.10
C GLU A 74 9.79 -11.77 15.41
N PRO A 75 9.58 -11.20 14.21
CA PRO A 75 8.32 -11.36 13.52
C PRO A 75 8.12 -12.80 13.05
N ALA A 76 6.89 -13.27 13.12
CA ALA A 76 6.51 -14.57 12.64
C ALA A 76 6.30 -14.58 11.11
N PRO A 77 6.44 -15.73 10.43
CA PRO A 77 6.25 -15.80 8.98
C PRO A 77 4.88 -15.29 8.47
N GLN A 78 3.82 -15.45 9.27
CA GLN A 78 2.48 -14.95 8.94
C GLN A 78 2.38 -13.43 8.94
N ASP A 79 3.25 -12.72 9.65
CA ASP A 79 3.22 -11.25 9.74
C ASP A 79 3.48 -10.61 8.38
N ALA A 80 4.27 -11.27 7.52
CA ALA A 80 4.48 -10.84 6.16
C ALA A 80 3.17 -10.75 5.35
N GLY A 81 2.29 -11.73 5.51
CA GLY A 81 0.97 -11.74 4.88
C GLY A 81 0.06 -10.62 5.42
N LEU A 82 0.05 -10.42 6.74
CA LEU A 82 -0.73 -9.35 7.37
C LEU A 82 -0.30 -7.96 6.88
N ILE A 83 1.01 -7.75 6.73
CA ILE A 83 1.58 -6.50 6.23
C ILE A 83 1.27 -6.30 4.75
N ALA A 84 1.36 -7.36 3.93
CA ALA A 84 1.09 -7.29 2.50
C ALA A 84 -0.40 -6.99 2.20
N ASP A 85 -1.31 -7.46 3.05
CA ASP A 85 -2.76 -7.24 2.93
C ASP A 85 -3.22 -5.93 3.60
N ALA A 86 -2.32 -5.21 4.25
CA ALA A 86 -2.64 -3.95 4.91
C ALA A 86 -2.76 -2.79 3.90
N ASP A 87 -3.76 -1.93 4.12
CA ASP A 87 -3.88 -0.67 3.41
C ASP A 87 -2.97 0.40 4.01
N LEU A 88 -2.63 0.27 5.29
CA LEU A 88 -1.81 1.22 6.02
C LEU A 88 -1.02 0.51 7.12
N VAL A 89 0.25 0.84 7.24
CA VAL A 89 1.13 0.29 8.27
C VAL A 89 1.76 1.42 9.07
N PHE A 90 1.63 1.34 10.40
CA PHE A 90 2.31 2.26 11.30
C PHE A 90 3.37 1.54 12.13
N TYR A 91 4.51 2.16 12.24
CA TYR A 91 5.59 1.72 13.13
C TYR A 91 6.25 2.93 13.80
N THR A 92 6.90 2.72 14.94
CA THR A 92 7.47 3.81 15.74
C THR A 92 8.69 4.44 15.07
N GLY A 93 9.53 3.63 14.45
CA GLY A 93 10.76 4.10 13.84
C GLY A 93 11.85 4.41 14.87
N LEU A 94 12.83 5.23 14.49
CA LEU A 94 13.94 5.66 15.36
C LEU A 94 14.71 4.51 16.04
N LYS A 95 14.75 3.32 15.42
CA LYS A 95 15.34 2.08 15.94
C LYS A 95 14.62 1.53 17.18
N TYR A 96 13.34 1.85 17.34
CA TYR A 96 12.51 1.26 18.37
C TYR A 96 12.22 -0.21 18.06
N GLU A 97 11.83 -0.50 16.83
CA GLU A 97 11.65 -1.87 16.34
C GLU A 97 12.99 -2.50 15.95
N PRO A 98 13.13 -3.84 16.11
CA PRO A 98 14.29 -4.57 15.63
C PRO A 98 14.47 -4.46 14.12
N ALA A 99 15.70 -4.56 13.64
CA ALA A 99 15.99 -4.51 12.20
C ALA A 99 15.23 -5.59 11.40
N ALA A 100 14.90 -6.73 12.01
CA ALA A 100 14.12 -7.79 11.38
C ALA A 100 12.69 -7.33 11.05
N VAL A 101 12.04 -6.60 11.97
CA VAL A 101 10.70 -6.01 11.75
C VAL A 101 10.74 -4.96 10.67
N VAL A 102 11.67 -4.00 10.74
CA VAL A 102 11.82 -2.95 9.74
C VAL A 102 12.03 -3.54 8.35
N LYS A 103 12.92 -4.53 8.23
CA LYS A 103 13.17 -5.22 6.97
C LYS A 103 11.94 -5.98 6.45
N LEU A 104 11.14 -6.55 7.34
CA LEU A 104 9.89 -7.19 6.97
C LEU A 104 8.89 -6.16 6.41
N LEU A 105 8.75 -5.01 7.06
CA LEU A 105 7.89 -3.91 6.59
C LEU A 105 8.32 -3.43 5.21
N GLU A 106 9.61 -3.16 5.00
CA GLU A 106 10.16 -2.70 3.72
C GLU A 106 9.94 -3.70 2.57
N ASN A 107 9.94 -5.01 2.87
CA ASN A 107 9.79 -6.06 1.86
C ASN A 107 8.33 -6.46 1.59
N SER A 108 7.43 -6.24 2.54
CA SER A 108 6.06 -6.77 2.48
C SER A 108 5.00 -5.67 2.34
N ALA A 109 5.26 -4.47 2.85
CA ALA A 109 4.31 -3.38 2.73
C ALA A 109 4.19 -2.91 1.27
N CYS A 110 2.95 -2.64 0.88
CA CYS A 110 2.70 -2.00 -0.40
C CYS A 110 3.13 -0.53 -0.30
N SER A 111 4.22 -0.16 -0.97
CA SER A 111 4.74 1.20 -0.94
C SER A 111 4.00 2.07 -1.94
N GLN A 112 3.17 2.99 -1.45
CA GLN A 112 2.81 4.18 -2.22
C GLN A 112 3.73 5.31 -1.74
N GLU A 113 4.60 5.78 -2.62
CA GLU A 113 5.32 7.03 -2.36
C GLU A 113 4.32 8.19 -2.42
N ILE A 114 4.20 8.93 -1.32
CA ILE A 114 3.43 10.16 -1.22
C ILE A 114 4.37 11.34 -1.47
#